data_0c481ccc202a2395dbe9658e7bd8cfaf
#
_entry.id   0c481ccc202a2395dbe9658e7bd8cfaf
#
_cell.length_a   1.000
_cell.length_b   1.000
_cell.length_c   1.000
_cell.angle_alpha   90.00
_cell.angle_beta   90.00
_cell.angle_gamma   90.00
#
_symmetry.space_group_name_H-M   'P 1'
#
loop_
_entity.id
_entity.type
_entity.pdbx_description
1 polymer ?
#
loop_
_entity_poly.entity_id
_entity_poly.type
_entity_poly.pdbx_seq_one_letter_code
_entity_poly.pdbx_strand_id
1 'polypeptide(L)'
;MHRYAADPNAYRFLSSWYSPTGNLRRKLLEVHTIYDPLVPAANTAWYDELTRRMATGADFVQQYVDRDGHCNITAAQTGMAFDELVNWVHNNQRPTPGLLPGSPPPPVQAPPKPKNPGKPE
;
A
#
# COMPACT_ATOMS: atom_id res chain seq x y z
N MET A 1 4.32 4.60 27.28
CA MET A 1 3.36 4.72 26.19
C MET A 1 1.96 4.69 26.78
N HIS A 2 1.15 5.73 26.61
CA HIS A 2 -0.23 5.76 27.11
C HIS A 2 -1.09 4.82 26.29
N ARG A 3 -1.85 3.97 26.95
CA ARG A 3 -2.86 3.10 26.32
C ARG A 3 -4.23 3.67 26.62
N TYR A 4 -5.01 3.85 25.58
CA TYR A 4 -6.38 4.32 25.69
C TYR A 4 -7.32 3.12 25.49
N ALA A 5 -8.36 3.04 26.35
CA ALA A 5 -9.45 2.09 26.13
C ALA A 5 -10.41 2.69 25.09
N ALA A 6 -10.82 1.87 24.14
CA ALA A 6 -11.83 2.29 23.18
C ALA A 6 -13.21 2.40 23.85
N ASP A 7 -14.00 3.40 23.46
CA ASP A 7 -15.42 3.42 23.82
C ASP A 7 -16.13 2.18 23.23
N PRO A 8 -16.86 1.38 24.02
CA PRO A 8 -17.45 0.14 23.56
C PRO A 8 -18.47 0.31 22.43
N ASN A 9 -19.20 1.43 22.39
CA ASN A 9 -20.21 1.68 21.35
C ASN A 9 -19.53 2.11 20.05
N ALA A 10 -18.52 2.98 20.13
CA ALA A 10 -17.70 3.37 18.99
C ALA A 10 -16.98 2.16 18.39
N TYR A 11 -16.38 1.30 19.21
CA TYR A 11 -15.75 0.07 18.76
C TYR A 11 -16.74 -0.85 18.03
N ARG A 12 -17.92 -1.08 18.60
CA ARG A 12 -18.98 -1.90 17.98
C ARG A 12 -19.42 -1.34 16.64
N PHE A 13 -19.63 -0.02 16.57
CA PHE A 13 -20.02 0.66 15.34
C PHE A 13 -18.96 0.50 14.26
N LEU A 14 -17.71 0.80 14.55
CA LEU A 14 -16.59 0.67 13.59
C LEU A 14 -16.38 -0.78 13.16
N SER A 15 -16.44 -1.72 14.09
CA SER A 15 -16.27 -3.15 13.78
C SER A 15 -17.38 -3.68 12.86
N SER A 16 -18.61 -3.18 13.03
CA SER A 16 -19.74 -3.64 12.24
C SER A 16 -19.81 -3.04 10.84
N TRP A 17 -19.36 -1.80 10.66
CA TRP A 17 -19.61 -1.03 9.44
C TRP A 17 -18.35 -0.63 8.67
N TYR A 18 -17.20 -0.55 9.33
CA TYR A 18 -15.96 -0.01 8.73
C TYR A 18 -14.80 -0.99 8.74
N SER A 19 -14.92 -2.16 9.34
CA SER A 19 -13.87 -3.17 9.26
C SER A 19 -13.92 -3.88 7.91
N PRO A 20 -12.81 -3.91 7.17
CA PRO A 20 -12.75 -4.63 5.91
C PRO A 20 -12.93 -6.13 6.16
N THR A 21 -13.71 -6.78 5.33
CA THR A 21 -14.02 -8.21 5.48
C THR A 21 -13.06 -9.12 4.72
N GLY A 22 -12.37 -8.61 3.70
CA GLY A 22 -11.58 -9.40 2.77
C GLY A 22 -12.40 -10.26 1.81
N ASN A 23 -13.73 -10.22 1.89
CA ASN A 23 -14.60 -10.99 0.99
C ASN A 23 -14.83 -10.22 -0.31
N LEU A 24 -13.90 -10.38 -1.25
CA LEU A 24 -13.94 -9.72 -2.56
C LEU A 24 -14.95 -10.38 -3.48
N ARG A 25 -15.67 -9.58 -4.24
CA ARG A 25 -16.61 -10.01 -5.28
C ARG A 25 -16.12 -9.68 -6.70
N ARG A 26 -15.00 -8.98 -6.80
CA ARG A 26 -14.39 -8.54 -8.05
C ARG A 26 -12.88 -8.45 -7.87
N LYS A 27 -12.15 -8.43 -8.96
CA LYS A 27 -10.70 -8.25 -8.99
C LYS A 27 -10.32 -6.89 -8.41
N LEU A 28 -9.36 -6.87 -7.52
CA LEU A 28 -8.84 -5.68 -6.85
C LEU A 28 -7.32 -5.66 -6.99
N LEU A 29 -6.81 -4.61 -7.61
CA LEU A 29 -5.38 -4.29 -7.64
C LEU A 29 -5.15 -3.06 -6.75
N GLU A 30 -4.34 -3.23 -5.73
CA GLU A 30 -3.92 -2.15 -4.83
C GLU A 30 -2.46 -1.76 -5.13
N VAL A 31 -2.20 -0.45 -5.18
CA VAL A 31 -0.84 0.09 -5.32
C VAL A 31 -0.54 0.96 -4.11
N HIS A 32 0.61 0.73 -3.48
CA HIS A 32 1.01 1.44 -2.27
C HIS A 32 2.48 1.87 -2.31
N THR A 33 2.84 2.97 -1.66
CA THR A 33 4.23 3.37 -1.48
C THR A 33 4.86 2.62 -0.30
N ILE A 34 6.08 2.07 -0.48
CA ILE A 34 6.72 1.23 0.56
C ILE A 34 6.97 2.04 1.84
N TYR A 35 7.43 3.28 1.69
CA TYR A 35 7.80 4.16 2.83
C TYR A 35 6.75 5.23 3.08
N ASP A 36 5.49 4.81 3.20
CA ASP A 36 4.39 5.71 3.55
C ASP A 36 4.42 6.02 5.06
N PRO A 37 4.60 7.29 5.47
CA PRO A 37 4.66 7.66 6.88
C PRO A 37 3.30 7.74 7.58
N LEU A 38 2.20 7.79 6.81
CA LEU A 38 0.84 7.87 7.34
C LEU A 38 0.15 6.51 7.39
N VAL A 39 0.28 5.73 6.32
CA VAL A 39 -0.30 4.40 6.21
C VAL A 39 0.82 3.38 5.99
N PRO A 40 1.30 2.74 7.05
CA PRO A 40 2.36 1.74 6.92
C PRO A 40 1.99 0.61 5.95
N ALA A 41 2.94 0.17 5.12
CA ALA A 41 2.75 -0.92 4.18
C ALA A 41 2.32 -2.25 4.84
N ALA A 42 2.52 -2.39 6.15
CA ALA A 42 2.02 -3.51 6.93
C ALA A 42 0.47 -3.61 6.90
N ASN A 43 -0.24 -2.48 6.73
CA ASN A 43 -1.71 -2.49 6.65
C ASN A 43 -2.18 -3.15 5.36
N THR A 44 -1.49 -2.93 4.25
CA THR A 44 -1.81 -3.54 2.96
C THR A 44 -1.48 -5.03 2.97
N ALA A 45 -0.35 -5.42 3.57
CA ALA A 45 0.01 -6.82 3.77
C ALA A 45 -1.01 -7.57 4.66
N TRP A 46 -1.54 -6.89 5.68
CA TRP A 46 -2.62 -7.44 6.50
C TRP A 46 -3.90 -7.67 5.70
N TYR A 47 -4.24 -6.75 4.78
CA TYR A 47 -5.43 -6.91 3.94
C TYR A 47 -5.26 -8.06 2.94
N ASP A 48 -4.09 -8.25 2.36
CA ASP A 48 -3.77 -9.42 1.51
C ASP A 48 -3.98 -10.74 2.28
N GLU A 49 -3.48 -10.82 3.51
CA GLU A 49 -3.68 -11.99 4.37
C GLU A 49 -5.17 -12.20 4.68
N LEU A 50 -5.92 -11.12 4.91
CA LEU A 50 -7.36 -11.20 5.17
C LEU A 50 -8.12 -11.79 3.97
N THR A 51 -7.80 -11.35 2.74
CA THR A 51 -8.41 -11.90 1.51
C THR A 51 -8.11 -13.39 1.34
N ARG A 52 -6.90 -13.83 1.69
CA ARG A 52 -6.54 -15.26 1.66
C ARG A 52 -7.36 -16.08 2.65
N ARG A 53 -7.55 -15.60 3.86
CA ARG A 53 -8.40 -16.24 4.88
C ARG A 53 -9.84 -16.37 4.45
N MET A 54 -10.32 -15.43 3.66
CA MET A 54 -11.68 -15.45 3.10
C MET A 54 -11.78 -16.22 1.77
N ALA A 55 -10.71 -16.89 1.35
CA ALA A 55 -10.60 -17.62 0.08
C ALA A 55 -10.82 -16.74 -1.18
N THR A 56 -10.59 -15.43 -1.07
CA THR A 56 -10.69 -14.46 -2.18
C THR A 56 -9.32 -13.90 -2.61
N GLY A 57 -8.22 -14.45 -2.09
CA GLY A 57 -6.87 -14.01 -2.41
C GLY A 57 -6.50 -14.12 -3.90
N ALA A 58 -7.20 -14.97 -4.66
CA ALA A 58 -7.04 -15.05 -6.12
C ALA A 58 -7.54 -13.78 -6.83
N ASP A 59 -8.46 -13.04 -6.21
CA ASP A 59 -9.04 -11.79 -6.74
C ASP A 59 -8.33 -10.53 -6.21
N PHE A 60 -7.27 -10.68 -5.43
CA PHE A 60 -6.48 -9.58 -4.88
C PHE A 60 -5.04 -9.61 -5.39
N VAL A 61 -4.52 -8.44 -5.80
CA VAL A 61 -3.11 -8.23 -6.09
C VAL A 61 -2.63 -6.99 -5.39
N GLN A 62 -1.55 -7.11 -4.63
CA GLN A 62 -0.83 -6.01 -4.01
C GLN A 62 0.41 -5.67 -4.81
N GLN A 63 0.53 -4.42 -5.24
CA GLN A 63 1.74 -3.89 -5.84
C GLN A 63 2.29 -2.72 -5.02
N TYR A 64 3.59 -2.50 -5.12
CA TYR A 64 4.29 -1.45 -4.39
C TYR A 64 5.09 -0.57 -5.33
N VAL A 65 5.17 0.70 -4.98
CA VAL A 65 6.09 1.67 -5.56
C VAL A 65 7.20 1.93 -4.54
N ASP A 66 8.45 1.73 -4.93
CA ASP A 66 9.61 1.99 -4.06
C ASP A 66 9.88 3.50 -3.97
N ARG A 67 9.09 4.17 -3.13
CA ARG A 67 9.13 5.61 -2.88
C ARG A 67 8.74 5.95 -1.45
N ASP A 68 9.26 7.09 -1.00
CA ASP A 68 8.82 7.75 0.23
C ASP A 68 7.56 8.59 0.00
N GLY A 69 6.77 8.75 1.04
CA GLY A 69 5.66 9.68 1.10
C GLY A 69 4.30 9.03 0.88
N HIS A 70 3.29 9.70 1.44
CA HIS A 70 1.91 9.27 1.31
C HIS A 70 1.39 9.52 -0.10
N CYS A 71 0.84 8.48 -0.74
CA CYS A 71 0.30 8.54 -2.11
C CYS A 71 1.28 9.09 -3.16
N ASN A 72 2.57 8.94 -2.96
CA ASN A 72 3.60 9.40 -3.91
C ASN A 72 3.73 8.44 -5.10
N ILE A 73 2.64 8.30 -5.85
CA ILE A 73 2.50 7.45 -7.04
C ILE A 73 2.34 8.36 -8.24
N THR A 74 3.16 8.20 -9.27
CA THR A 74 3.09 9.04 -10.47
C THR A 74 1.89 8.67 -11.35
N ALA A 75 1.44 9.61 -12.19
CA ALA A 75 0.39 9.35 -13.16
C ALA A 75 0.75 8.17 -14.10
N ALA A 76 2.01 8.05 -14.49
CA ALA A 76 2.48 6.94 -15.32
C ALA A 76 2.36 5.60 -14.59
N GLN A 77 2.73 5.51 -13.31
CA GLN A 77 2.59 4.31 -12.49
C GLN A 77 1.12 3.94 -12.26
N THR A 78 0.27 4.94 -12.01
CA THR A 78 -1.19 4.74 -11.92
C THR A 78 -1.75 4.21 -13.23
N GLY A 79 -1.33 4.77 -14.37
CA GLY A 79 -1.74 4.30 -15.69
C GLY A 79 -1.34 2.84 -15.94
N MET A 80 -0.09 2.48 -15.66
CA MET A 80 0.38 1.09 -15.80
C MET A 80 -0.43 0.11 -14.95
N ALA A 81 -0.65 0.43 -13.68
CA ALA A 81 -1.44 -0.41 -12.79
C ALA A 81 -2.90 -0.54 -13.27
N PHE A 82 -3.47 0.54 -13.79
CA PHE A 82 -4.80 0.51 -14.36
C PHE A 82 -4.89 -0.38 -15.61
N ASP A 83 -3.92 -0.28 -16.51
CA ASP A 83 -3.84 -1.13 -17.71
C ASP A 83 -3.69 -2.61 -17.34
N GLU A 84 -2.89 -2.93 -16.33
CA GLU A 84 -2.76 -4.29 -15.79
C GLU A 84 -4.09 -4.79 -15.20
N LEU A 85 -4.82 -3.95 -14.46
CA LEU A 85 -6.13 -4.30 -13.93
C LEU A 85 -7.14 -4.56 -15.05
N VAL A 86 -7.18 -3.69 -16.06
CA VAL A 86 -8.05 -3.85 -17.25
C VAL A 86 -7.72 -5.16 -17.97
N ASN A 87 -6.44 -5.44 -18.18
CA ASN A 87 -6.00 -6.68 -18.83
C ASN A 87 -6.37 -7.91 -17.98
N TRP A 88 -6.25 -7.82 -16.67
CA TRP A 88 -6.67 -8.90 -15.78
C TRP A 88 -8.17 -9.15 -15.84
N VAL A 89 -8.98 -8.09 -15.88
CA VAL A 89 -10.45 -8.21 -15.96
C VAL A 89 -10.89 -8.82 -17.29
N HIS A 90 -10.34 -8.34 -18.41
CA HIS A 90 -10.79 -8.73 -19.76
C HIS A 90 -10.14 -10.01 -20.28
N ASN A 91 -8.85 -10.20 -20.02
CA ASN A 91 -8.05 -11.28 -20.58
C ASN A 91 -7.63 -12.33 -19.55
N ASN A 92 -8.07 -12.17 -18.29
CA ASN A 92 -7.70 -13.01 -17.17
C ASN A 92 -6.18 -13.11 -16.92
N GLN A 93 -5.41 -12.10 -17.34
CA GLN A 93 -3.98 -12.01 -17.11
C GLN A 93 -3.73 -11.30 -15.77
N ARG A 94 -3.54 -12.12 -14.72
CA ARG A 94 -3.36 -11.61 -13.37
C ARG A 94 -2.03 -10.85 -13.26
N PRO A 95 -2.02 -9.60 -12.74
CA PRO A 95 -0.79 -8.86 -12.48
C PRO A 95 0.17 -9.59 -11.54
N THR A 96 1.46 -9.33 -11.68
CA THR A 96 2.46 -9.84 -10.74
C THR A 96 2.41 -9.02 -9.46
N PRO A 97 2.26 -9.66 -8.28
CA PRO A 97 2.35 -8.95 -7.01
C PRO A 97 3.79 -8.52 -6.72
N GLY A 98 3.95 -7.53 -5.86
CA GLY A 98 5.25 -7.00 -5.47
C GLY A 98 5.55 -5.64 -6.08
N LEU A 99 6.77 -5.36 -6.52
CA LEU A 99 7.09 -4.07 -7.14
C LEU A 99 6.36 -3.91 -8.47
N LEU A 100 5.73 -2.73 -8.64
CA LEU A 100 5.07 -2.38 -9.90
C LEU A 100 6.10 -2.38 -11.04
N PRO A 101 5.86 -3.13 -12.14
CA PRO A 101 6.76 -3.14 -13.28
C PRO A 101 7.04 -1.72 -13.81
N GLY A 102 8.30 -1.44 -14.16
CA GLY A 102 8.71 -0.14 -14.66
C GLY A 102 8.78 0.98 -13.61
N SER A 103 8.62 0.67 -12.32
CA SER A 103 8.95 1.63 -11.26
C SER A 103 10.42 2.01 -11.36
N PRO A 104 10.78 3.31 -11.45
CA PRO A 104 12.18 3.70 -11.45
C PRO A 104 12.81 3.30 -10.11
N PRO A 105 14.11 2.95 -10.11
CA PRO A 105 14.81 2.72 -8.85
C PRO A 105 14.72 3.98 -7.98
N PRO A 106 14.68 3.83 -6.65
CA PRO A 106 14.66 4.97 -5.75
C PRO A 106 15.84 5.89 -6.06
N PRO A 107 15.66 7.21 -5.97
CA PRO A 107 16.77 8.13 -6.12
C PRO A 107 17.85 7.77 -5.09
N VAL A 108 19.06 7.53 -5.56
CA VAL A 108 20.20 7.30 -4.66
C VAL A 108 20.29 8.52 -3.76
N GLN A 109 20.00 8.32 -2.48
CA GLN A 109 20.13 9.40 -1.50
C GLN A 109 21.59 9.85 -1.50
N ALA A 110 21.82 11.11 -1.84
CA ALA A 110 23.14 11.68 -1.71
C ALA A 110 23.58 11.53 -0.22
N PRO A 111 24.82 11.13 0.04
CA PRO A 111 25.29 11.02 1.40
C PRO A 111 25.02 12.34 2.14
N PRO A 112 24.59 12.29 3.40
CA PRO A 112 24.32 13.50 4.16
C PRO A 112 25.52 14.42 4.09
N LYS A 113 25.29 15.70 3.71
CA LYS A 113 26.35 16.70 3.70
C LYS A 113 27.06 16.70 5.06
N PRO A 114 28.40 16.66 5.08
CA PRO A 114 29.12 16.74 6.33
C PRO A 114 28.62 17.98 7.11
N LYS A 115 28.25 17.77 8.35
CA LYS A 115 27.89 18.87 9.24
C LYS A 115 29.07 19.82 9.27
N ASN A 116 28.88 21.06 8.82
CA ASN A 116 29.89 22.10 8.94
C ASN A 116 30.31 22.15 10.43
N PRO A 117 31.59 21.95 10.78
CA PRO A 117 32.04 22.22 12.14
C PRO A 117 31.75 23.70 12.42
N GLY A 118 30.93 23.94 13.46
CA GLY A 118 30.32 25.21 13.75
C GLY A 118 31.28 26.40 13.63
N LYS A 119 30.79 27.50 13.06
CA LYS A 119 31.39 28.82 13.33
C LYS A 119 31.28 29.05 14.82
N PRO A 120 32.39 29.38 15.51
CA PRO A 120 32.30 29.88 16.88
C PRO A 120 31.46 31.17 16.85
N GLU A 121 30.58 31.29 17.84
CA GLU A 121 29.85 32.53 18.14
C GLU A 121 30.78 33.70 18.45
#